data_72ad37881f372249cf772c18f5c1173b
#
_entry.id   72ad37881f372249cf772c18f5c1173b
#
_cell.length_a   1.000
_cell.length_b   1.000
_cell.length_c   1.000
_cell.angle_alpha   90.00
_cell.angle_beta   90.00
_cell.angle_gamma   90.00
#
_symmetry.space_group_name_H-M   'P 1'
#
loop_
_entity.id
_entity.type
_entity.pdbx_description
1 polymer ?
#
loop_
_entity_poly.entity_id
_entity_poly.type
_entity_poly.pdbx_seq_one_letter_code
_entity_poly.pdbx_strand_id
1 'polypeptide(L)'
;MAATKTVLERTRECFGLNPQRLAADAAYGSGLMIGWLMRRRIEPHIPLLDREHQTNGFFTRAEFSFDPQANVFVCPGDKQLKSTGLVREDGTVPYFASTKDCRACALKPRCTKGTKRIVTRNLFEAERDHVRALKGTEAFERSARERRKVEMAFAHLKRHLGFRRLRLRGITGATDEFLLAATVQNLRKLVRFLASCLPIPAGCPA
;
A
#
# COMPACT_ATOMS: atom_id res chain seq x y z
N MET A 1 -3.11 9.04 1.13
CA MET A 1 -3.36 8.26 2.35
C MET A 1 -4.51 8.81 3.20
N ALA A 2 -4.62 10.12 3.43
CA ALA A 2 -5.75 10.70 4.19
C ALA A 2 -7.11 10.33 3.56
N ALA A 3 -7.28 10.53 2.25
CA ALA A 3 -8.53 10.23 1.56
C ALA A 3 -8.99 8.77 1.71
N THR A 4 -8.08 7.78 1.68
CA THR A 4 -8.44 6.37 1.87
C THR A 4 -9.00 6.10 3.27
N LYS A 5 -8.39 6.70 4.30
CA LYS A 5 -8.88 6.59 5.68
C LYS A 5 -10.27 7.17 5.80
N THR A 6 -10.48 8.38 5.27
CA THR A 6 -11.78 9.06 5.26
C THR A 6 -12.85 8.23 4.54
N VAL A 7 -12.53 7.64 3.37
CA VAL A 7 -13.48 6.79 2.63
C VAL A 7 -13.86 5.56 3.45
N LEU A 8 -12.89 4.86 4.08
CA LEU A 8 -13.16 3.68 4.90
C LEU A 8 -13.99 4.03 6.15
N GLU A 9 -13.68 5.16 6.80
CA GLU A 9 -14.44 5.65 7.95
C GLU A 9 -15.87 6.00 7.58
N ARG A 10 -16.09 6.75 6.51
CA ARG A 10 -17.43 7.08 6.00
C ARG A 10 -18.21 5.83 5.56
N THR A 11 -17.55 4.85 4.94
CA THR A 11 -18.21 3.59 4.55
C THR A 11 -18.74 2.85 5.78
N ARG A 12 -17.97 2.83 6.86
CA ARG A 12 -18.42 2.24 8.12
C ARG A 12 -19.55 3.04 8.77
N GLU A 13 -19.42 4.37 8.82
CA GLU A 13 -20.41 5.25 9.47
C GLU A 13 -21.74 5.30 8.72
N CYS A 14 -21.70 5.45 7.39
CA CYS A 14 -22.92 5.62 6.58
C CYS A 14 -23.61 4.29 6.23
N PHE A 15 -22.86 3.19 6.14
CA PHE A 15 -23.39 1.91 5.63
C PHE A 15 -23.22 0.74 6.60
N GLY A 16 -22.57 0.94 7.75
CA GLY A 16 -22.27 -0.14 8.69
C GLY A 16 -21.30 -1.20 8.13
N LEU A 17 -20.65 -0.92 7.00
CA LEU A 17 -19.76 -1.85 6.31
C LEU A 17 -18.33 -1.70 6.81
N ASN A 18 -17.76 -2.81 7.29
CA ASN A 18 -16.34 -2.88 7.64
C ASN A 18 -15.66 -3.92 6.74
N PRO A 19 -14.81 -3.52 5.80
CA PRO A 19 -14.15 -4.46 4.90
C PRO A 19 -13.18 -5.35 5.67
N GLN A 20 -13.16 -6.65 5.38
CA GLN A 20 -12.20 -7.57 5.97
C GLN A 20 -10.80 -7.40 5.37
N ARG A 21 -10.71 -6.94 4.12
CA ARG A 21 -9.45 -6.73 3.39
C ARG A 21 -9.49 -5.48 2.53
N LEU A 22 -8.34 -4.87 2.31
CA LEU A 22 -8.17 -3.73 1.42
C LEU A 22 -7.11 -4.06 0.37
N ALA A 23 -7.52 -4.09 -0.91
CA ALA A 23 -6.60 -4.18 -2.03
C ALA A 23 -6.31 -2.79 -2.59
N ALA A 24 -5.03 -2.43 -2.69
CA ALA A 24 -4.59 -1.17 -3.27
C ALA A 24 -3.25 -1.35 -4.00
N ASP A 25 -2.77 -0.33 -4.68
CA ASP A 25 -1.45 -0.34 -5.29
C ASP A 25 -0.33 -0.10 -4.26
N ALA A 26 0.92 -0.28 -4.70
CA ALA A 26 2.08 -0.15 -3.84
C ALA A 26 2.28 1.25 -3.23
N ALA A 27 1.69 2.30 -3.81
CA ALA A 27 1.76 3.66 -3.26
C ALA A 27 1.07 3.78 -1.89
N TYR A 28 0.12 2.88 -1.59
CA TYR A 28 -0.55 2.80 -0.29
C TYR A 28 0.17 1.91 0.72
N GLY A 29 1.27 1.23 0.33
CA GLY A 29 2.03 0.28 1.15
C GLY A 29 2.97 0.92 2.17
N SER A 30 2.72 2.15 2.65
CA SER A 30 3.50 2.74 3.73
C SER A 30 3.25 2.01 5.06
N GLY A 31 4.27 1.90 5.92
CA GLY A 31 4.13 1.26 7.22
C GLY A 31 3.03 1.87 8.08
N LEU A 32 2.90 3.20 8.06
CA LEU A 32 1.83 3.90 8.77
C LEU A 32 0.44 3.51 8.29
N MET A 33 0.25 3.29 6.99
CA MET A 33 -1.04 2.84 6.44
C MET A 33 -1.30 1.38 6.77
N ILE A 34 -0.30 0.52 6.62
CA ILE A 34 -0.40 -0.91 6.97
C ILE A 34 -0.76 -1.06 8.45
N GLY A 35 -0.01 -0.42 9.36
CA GLY A 35 -0.30 -0.46 10.79
C GLY A 35 -1.68 0.11 11.15
N TRP A 36 -2.16 1.14 10.43
CA TRP A 36 -3.50 1.69 10.62
C TRP A 36 -4.59 0.70 10.21
N LEU A 37 -4.43 -0.01 9.08
CA LEU A 37 -5.36 -1.04 8.61
C LEU A 37 -5.43 -2.22 9.58
N MET A 38 -4.28 -2.75 9.99
CA MET A 38 -4.23 -3.92 10.88
C MET A 38 -4.81 -3.63 12.25
N ARG A 39 -4.61 -2.43 12.82
CA ARG A 39 -5.29 -2.03 14.06
C ARG A 39 -6.82 -1.99 13.93
N ARG A 40 -7.35 -1.81 12.71
CA ARG A 40 -8.78 -1.88 12.41
C ARG A 40 -9.27 -3.28 11.98
N ARG A 41 -8.41 -4.28 12.05
CA ARG A 41 -8.67 -5.65 11.60
C ARG A 41 -9.03 -5.72 10.11
N ILE A 42 -8.43 -4.84 9.31
CA ILE A 42 -8.52 -4.85 7.85
C ILE A 42 -7.22 -5.41 7.32
N GLU A 43 -7.27 -6.55 6.63
CA GLU A 43 -6.10 -7.22 6.08
C GLU A 43 -5.59 -6.45 4.85
N PRO A 44 -4.32 -5.99 4.83
CA PRO A 44 -3.80 -5.19 3.72
C PRO A 44 -3.26 -6.07 2.60
N HIS A 45 -4.01 -6.22 1.51
CA HIS A 45 -3.56 -6.84 0.28
C HIS A 45 -2.91 -5.79 -0.64
N ILE A 46 -1.81 -5.22 -0.18
CA ILE A 46 -1.10 -4.10 -0.79
C ILE A 46 0.35 -4.50 -1.05
N PRO A 47 0.84 -4.48 -2.31
CA PRO A 47 2.23 -4.76 -2.59
C PRO A 47 3.15 -3.76 -1.86
N LEU A 48 4.19 -4.25 -1.21
CA LEU A 48 5.18 -3.38 -0.58
C LEU A 48 6.25 -2.97 -1.59
N LEU A 49 6.64 -1.69 -1.54
CA LEU A 49 7.81 -1.20 -2.27
C LEU A 49 9.06 -1.51 -1.43
N ASP A 50 9.65 -2.67 -1.66
CA ASP A 50 10.95 -3.02 -1.11
C ASP A 50 12.04 -2.62 -2.11
N ARG A 51 12.86 -1.63 -1.74
CA ARG A 51 13.94 -1.11 -2.58
C ARG A 51 15.25 -1.92 -2.47
N GLU A 52 15.14 -3.18 -2.04
CA GLU A 52 16.30 -4.04 -1.80
C GLU A 52 17.15 -4.28 -3.05
N HIS A 53 16.53 -4.23 -4.23
CA HIS A 53 17.23 -4.43 -5.51
C HIS A 53 17.98 -3.18 -6.04
N GLN A 54 17.85 -2.02 -5.38
CA GLN A 54 18.46 -0.75 -5.85
C GLN A 54 19.77 -0.40 -5.12
N THR A 55 20.54 -1.39 -4.71
CA THR A 55 21.71 -1.16 -3.84
C THR A 55 23.00 -0.85 -4.58
N ASN A 56 23.04 -0.93 -5.91
CA ASN A 56 24.26 -0.70 -6.70
C ASN A 56 25.50 -1.45 -6.16
N GLY A 57 25.31 -2.70 -5.69
CA GLY A 57 26.38 -3.54 -5.15
C GLY A 57 26.72 -3.31 -3.67
N PHE A 58 26.02 -2.40 -2.99
CA PHE A 58 26.14 -2.24 -1.54
C PHE A 58 25.25 -3.26 -0.80
N PHE A 59 25.64 -3.56 0.43
CA PHE A 59 24.83 -4.40 1.32
C PHE A 59 23.41 -3.87 1.42
N THR A 60 22.43 -4.76 1.21
CA THR A 60 21.01 -4.51 1.41
C THR A 60 20.69 -4.50 2.90
N ARG A 61 19.44 -4.21 3.25
CA ARG A 61 19.01 -4.33 4.64
C ARG A 61 19.00 -5.80 5.12
N ALA A 62 18.81 -6.76 4.24
CA ALA A 62 18.74 -8.17 4.57
C ALA A 62 20.06 -8.73 5.14
N GLU A 63 21.20 -8.11 4.81
CA GLU A 63 22.49 -8.49 5.37
C GLU A 63 22.75 -7.94 6.80
N PHE A 64 21.80 -7.14 7.33
CA PHE A 64 21.87 -6.62 8.70
C PHE A 64 20.83 -7.35 9.56
N SER A 65 21.27 -8.07 10.58
CA SER A 65 20.39 -8.73 11.53
C SER A 65 19.86 -7.75 12.57
N PHE A 66 18.57 -7.82 12.88
CA PHE A 66 17.94 -6.99 13.91
C PHE A 66 17.79 -7.79 15.20
N ASP A 67 18.34 -7.27 16.30
CA ASP A 67 18.11 -7.79 17.64
C ASP A 67 16.99 -6.98 18.31
N PRO A 68 15.79 -7.58 18.50
CA PRO A 68 14.66 -6.89 19.11
C PRO A 68 14.82 -6.64 20.61
N GLN A 69 15.62 -7.46 21.31
CA GLN A 69 15.84 -7.31 22.77
C GLN A 69 16.76 -6.13 23.06
N ALA A 70 17.87 -6.05 22.33
CA ALA A 70 18.81 -4.95 22.46
C ALA A 70 18.38 -3.71 21.66
N ASN A 71 17.39 -3.83 20.75
CA ASN A 71 16.95 -2.78 19.84
C ASN A 71 18.09 -2.20 19.01
N VAL A 72 18.90 -3.08 18.41
CA VAL A 72 20.05 -2.72 17.54
C VAL A 72 20.05 -3.54 16.26
N PHE A 73 20.69 -3.02 15.23
CA PHE A 73 21.12 -3.84 14.09
C PHE A 73 22.58 -4.29 14.28
N VAL A 74 22.87 -5.49 13.84
CA VAL A 74 24.23 -6.02 13.70
C VAL A 74 24.58 -6.03 12.22
N CYS A 75 25.71 -5.42 11.86
CA CYS A 75 26.18 -5.39 10.47
C CYS A 75 26.99 -6.64 10.10
N PRO A 76 27.28 -6.91 8.81
CA PRO A 76 28.10 -8.04 8.37
C PRO A 76 29.54 -8.04 8.92
N GLY A 77 30.00 -6.96 9.53
CA GLY A 77 31.27 -6.87 10.24
C GLY A 77 31.11 -6.94 11.77
N ASP A 78 30.03 -7.54 12.27
CA ASP A 78 29.74 -7.77 13.69
C ASP A 78 29.76 -6.50 14.57
N LYS A 79 29.41 -5.34 13.99
CA LYS A 79 29.28 -4.10 14.73
C LYS A 79 27.82 -3.68 14.87
N GLN A 80 27.51 -3.11 16.02
CA GLN A 80 26.15 -2.67 16.33
C GLN A 80 25.84 -1.30 15.73
N LEU A 81 24.65 -1.18 15.15
CA LEU A 81 24.04 0.09 14.79
C LEU A 81 22.96 0.42 15.81
N LYS A 82 23.05 1.60 16.41
CA LYS A 82 22.13 2.05 17.46
C LYS A 82 21.23 3.16 16.96
N SER A 83 20.01 3.18 17.44
CA SER A 83 19.07 4.29 17.19
C SER A 83 19.17 5.34 18.28
N THR A 84 18.89 6.58 17.91
CA THR A 84 18.66 7.70 18.86
C THR A 84 17.24 7.71 19.40
N GLY A 85 16.38 6.80 18.97
CA GLY A 85 14.95 6.79 19.30
C GLY A 85 14.11 7.77 18.48
N LEU A 86 14.73 8.60 17.64
CA LEU A 86 14.01 9.54 16.79
C LEU A 86 13.19 8.80 15.74
N VAL A 87 11.89 9.03 15.74
CA VAL A 87 10.97 8.54 14.71
C VAL A 87 10.74 9.65 13.70
N ARG A 88 10.94 9.34 12.41
CA ARG A 88 10.66 10.26 11.33
C ARG A 88 9.15 10.30 11.02
N GLU A 89 8.71 11.33 10.31
CA GLU A 89 7.30 11.51 9.90
C GLU A 89 6.75 10.33 9.07
N ASP A 90 7.61 9.65 8.32
CA ASP A 90 7.25 8.45 7.54
C ASP A 90 7.15 7.16 8.37
N GLY A 91 7.34 7.26 9.70
CA GLY A 91 7.33 6.13 10.63
C GLY A 91 8.60 5.30 10.59
N THR A 92 9.70 5.83 10.04
CA THR A 92 11.00 5.14 10.05
C THR A 92 11.89 5.59 11.22
N VAL A 93 12.63 4.64 11.76
CA VAL A 93 13.63 4.84 12.83
C VAL A 93 15.00 4.58 12.23
N PRO A 94 15.92 5.54 12.19
CA PRO A 94 17.28 5.34 11.74
C PRO A 94 18.17 4.71 12.81
N TYR A 95 18.99 3.75 12.40
CA TYR A 95 20.03 3.11 13.18
C TYR A 95 21.38 3.46 12.56
N PHE A 96 22.31 3.89 13.39
CA PHE A 96 23.60 4.42 12.98
C PHE A 96 24.74 3.52 13.47
N ALA A 97 25.65 3.17 12.58
CA ALA A 97 26.93 2.60 12.95
C ALA A 97 27.84 3.66 13.59
N SER A 98 28.82 3.22 14.37
CA SER A 98 29.87 4.11 14.85
C SER A 98 30.78 4.53 13.67
N THR A 99 31.16 5.82 13.63
CA THR A 99 32.09 6.32 12.62
C THR A 99 33.49 5.69 12.81
N LYS A 100 33.90 5.39 14.05
CA LYS A 100 35.18 4.73 14.35
C LYS A 100 35.18 3.33 13.76
N ASP A 101 34.13 2.54 14.00
CA ASP A 101 34.02 1.16 13.50
C ASP A 101 33.97 1.12 11.95
N CYS A 102 33.24 2.03 11.33
CA CYS A 102 33.16 2.10 9.88
C CYS A 102 34.46 2.57 9.22
N ARG A 103 35.27 3.42 9.88
CA ARG A 103 36.56 3.88 9.36
C ARG A 103 37.56 2.74 9.22
N ALA A 104 37.60 1.85 10.21
CA ALA A 104 38.52 0.71 10.26
C ALA A 104 37.97 -0.55 9.55
N CYS A 105 36.80 -0.51 8.98
CA CYS A 105 36.11 -1.70 8.46
C CYS A 105 36.57 -2.03 7.03
N ALA A 106 37.07 -3.23 6.82
CA ALA A 106 37.45 -3.74 5.49
C ALA A 106 36.26 -3.87 4.53
N LEU A 107 35.03 -4.07 5.06
CA LEU A 107 33.80 -4.18 4.27
C LEU A 107 33.21 -2.82 3.86
N LYS A 108 33.78 -1.71 4.31
CA LYS A 108 33.25 -0.36 4.04
C LYS A 108 33.01 -0.07 2.56
N PRO A 109 33.89 -0.45 1.61
CA PRO A 109 33.68 -0.18 0.18
C PRO A 109 32.40 -0.82 -0.37
N ARG A 110 31.98 -1.97 0.19
CA ARG A 110 30.73 -2.67 -0.17
C ARG A 110 29.54 -2.28 0.71
N CYS A 111 29.75 -1.45 1.72
CA CYS A 111 28.74 -1.13 2.71
C CYS A 111 28.17 0.29 2.54
N THR A 112 29.04 1.31 2.43
CA THR A 112 28.60 2.71 2.35
C THR A 112 29.67 3.63 1.79
N LYS A 113 29.25 4.62 0.99
CA LYS A 113 30.12 5.73 0.56
C LYS A 113 30.25 6.81 1.64
N GLY A 114 29.39 6.82 2.63
CA GLY A 114 29.37 7.82 3.69
C GLY A 114 30.40 7.56 4.79
N THR A 115 30.43 8.43 5.79
CA THR A 115 31.31 8.28 6.96
C THR A 115 30.93 7.10 7.85
N LYS A 116 29.63 6.76 7.88
CA LYS A 116 29.05 5.65 8.64
C LYS A 116 27.84 5.06 7.91
N ARG A 117 27.54 3.78 8.17
CA ARG A 117 26.32 3.15 7.66
C ARG A 117 25.11 3.59 8.45
N ILE A 118 24.01 3.80 7.74
CA ILE A 118 22.69 4.04 8.31
C ILE A 118 21.75 2.98 7.75
N VAL A 119 21.00 2.32 8.64
CA VAL A 119 19.92 1.39 8.29
C VAL A 119 18.66 1.90 8.92
N THR A 120 17.56 1.91 8.18
CA THR A 120 16.25 2.37 8.68
C THR A 120 15.34 1.18 8.94
N ARG A 121 14.55 1.23 10.01
CA ARG A 121 13.51 0.25 10.33
C ARG A 121 12.17 0.98 10.45
N ASN A 122 11.12 0.39 9.91
CA ASN A 122 9.79 0.95 10.09
C ASN A 122 9.22 0.57 11.47
N LEU A 123 8.45 1.44 12.09
CA LEU A 123 7.75 1.14 13.35
C LEU A 123 6.80 -0.05 13.20
N PHE A 124 6.22 -0.19 12.02
CA PHE A 124 5.26 -1.26 11.68
C PHE A 124 5.93 -2.35 10.83
N GLU A 125 7.16 -2.71 11.17
CA GLU A 125 7.88 -3.71 10.37
C GLU A 125 7.30 -5.12 10.52
N ALA A 126 6.78 -5.46 11.71
CA ALA A 126 6.10 -6.73 11.93
C ALA A 126 4.84 -6.86 11.05
N GLU A 127 4.06 -5.78 10.94
CA GLU A 127 2.91 -5.71 10.07
C GLU A 127 3.30 -5.77 8.59
N ARG A 128 4.42 -5.16 8.23
CA ARG A 128 4.98 -5.26 6.86
C ARG A 128 5.45 -6.68 6.55
N ASP A 129 6.06 -7.37 7.51
CA ASP A 129 6.46 -8.78 7.36
C ASP A 129 5.23 -9.68 7.17
N HIS A 130 4.14 -9.42 7.89
CA HIS A 130 2.86 -10.08 7.64
C HIS A 130 2.38 -9.89 6.20
N VAL A 131 2.41 -8.66 5.68
CA VAL A 131 2.03 -8.38 4.28
C VAL A 131 2.95 -9.07 3.28
N ARG A 132 4.27 -9.17 3.57
CA ARG A 132 5.21 -9.92 2.72
C ARG A 132 4.83 -11.41 2.67
N ALA A 133 4.43 -11.99 3.80
CA ALA A 133 4.00 -13.38 3.89
C ALA A 133 2.68 -13.65 3.12
N LEU A 134 1.81 -12.65 2.99
CA LEU A 134 0.59 -12.76 2.19
C LEU A 134 0.86 -12.79 0.68
N LYS A 135 1.98 -12.22 0.23
CA LYS A 135 2.33 -12.17 -1.19
C LYS A 135 2.46 -13.59 -1.75
N GLY A 136 1.77 -13.84 -2.86
CA GLY A 136 1.74 -15.17 -3.50
C GLY A 136 0.68 -16.12 -2.93
N THR A 137 -0.06 -15.74 -1.89
CA THR A 137 -1.23 -16.51 -1.45
C THR A 137 -2.38 -16.34 -2.44
N GLU A 138 -3.24 -17.37 -2.53
CA GLU A 138 -4.42 -17.31 -3.41
C GLU A 138 -5.33 -16.11 -3.07
N ALA A 139 -5.48 -15.79 -1.78
CA ALA A 139 -6.28 -14.65 -1.31
C ALA A 139 -5.72 -13.32 -1.81
N PHE A 140 -4.40 -13.14 -1.76
CA PHE A 140 -3.73 -11.95 -2.27
C PHE A 140 -3.90 -11.79 -3.78
N GLU A 141 -3.69 -12.87 -4.53
CA GLU A 141 -3.85 -12.91 -5.99
C GLU A 141 -5.30 -12.67 -6.41
N ARG A 142 -6.27 -13.20 -5.66
CA ARG A 142 -7.69 -12.91 -5.87
C ARG A 142 -7.97 -11.42 -5.70
N SER A 143 -7.47 -10.81 -4.66
CA SER A 143 -7.61 -9.37 -4.42
C SER A 143 -6.97 -8.52 -5.51
N ALA A 144 -5.82 -8.93 -6.05
CA ALA A 144 -5.19 -8.26 -7.18
C ALA A 144 -6.07 -8.33 -8.45
N ARG A 145 -6.71 -9.47 -8.70
CA ARG A 145 -7.68 -9.61 -9.81
C ARG A 145 -8.94 -8.77 -9.60
N GLU A 146 -9.47 -8.73 -8.38
CA GLU A 146 -10.64 -7.92 -8.03
C GLU A 146 -10.36 -6.42 -8.16
N ARG A 147 -9.17 -5.97 -7.80
CA ARG A 147 -8.74 -4.58 -7.98
C ARG A 147 -8.78 -4.16 -9.45
N ARG A 148 -8.38 -5.03 -10.38
CA ARG A 148 -8.45 -4.76 -11.82
C ARG A 148 -9.87 -4.46 -12.31
N LYS A 149 -10.91 -5.05 -11.67
CA LYS A 149 -12.32 -4.74 -12.01
C LYS A 149 -12.66 -3.29 -11.72
N VAL A 150 -12.10 -2.70 -10.67
CA VAL A 150 -12.28 -1.29 -10.33
C VAL A 150 -11.57 -0.40 -11.37
N GLU A 151 -10.34 -0.76 -11.75
CA GLU A 151 -9.59 -0.06 -12.81
C GLU A 151 -10.35 -0.10 -14.14
N MET A 152 -10.95 -1.24 -14.48
CA MET A 152 -11.80 -1.38 -15.67
C MET A 152 -13.05 -0.50 -15.61
N ALA A 153 -13.63 -0.26 -14.41
CA ALA A 153 -14.76 0.65 -14.26
C ALA A 153 -14.37 2.09 -14.61
N PHE A 154 -13.19 2.56 -14.20
CA PHE A 154 -12.66 3.87 -14.60
C PHE A 154 -12.33 3.94 -16.09
N ALA A 155 -11.77 2.87 -16.67
CA ALA A 155 -11.54 2.79 -18.10
C ALA A 155 -12.85 2.90 -18.91
N HIS A 156 -13.92 2.28 -18.41
CA HIS A 156 -15.26 2.38 -19.00
C HIS A 156 -15.81 3.81 -18.96
N LEU A 157 -15.68 4.51 -17.81
CA LEU A 157 -16.05 5.93 -17.70
C LEU A 157 -15.35 6.77 -18.78
N LYS A 158 -14.04 6.57 -18.95
CA LYS A 158 -13.25 7.33 -19.92
C LYS A 158 -13.59 7.02 -21.37
N ARG A 159 -13.79 5.74 -21.71
CA ARG A 159 -13.99 5.29 -23.09
C ARG A 159 -15.43 5.44 -23.57
N HIS A 160 -16.41 5.09 -22.74
CA HIS A 160 -17.80 4.98 -23.13
C HIS A 160 -18.69 6.14 -22.65
N LEU A 161 -18.31 6.82 -21.56
CA LEU A 161 -19.04 7.97 -21.06
C LEU A 161 -18.31 9.30 -21.32
N GLY A 162 -17.24 9.28 -22.09
CA GLY A 162 -16.50 10.49 -22.48
C GLY A 162 -15.83 11.23 -21.32
N PHE A 163 -15.71 10.59 -20.13
CA PHE A 163 -15.18 11.20 -18.92
C PHE A 163 -13.63 11.25 -18.96
N ARG A 164 -13.10 11.98 -19.96
CA ARG A 164 -11.64 12.12 -20.16
C ARG A 164 -11.07 13.34 -19.47
N ARG A 165 -11.88 14.38 -19.28
CA ARG A 165 -11.53 15.63 -18.58
C ARG A 165 -12.78 16.20 -17.91
N LEU A 166 -12.56 16.90 -16.82
CA LEU A 166 -13.61 17.68 -16.16
C LEU A 166 -13.97 18.90 -17.01
N ARG A 167 -15.23 19.23 -17.10
CA ARG A 167 -15.76 20.35 -17.88
C ARG A 167 -16.17 21.51 -16.98
N LEU A 168 -16.69 21.20 -15.77
CA LEU A 168 -17.06 22.20 -14.79
C LEU A 168 -15.82 22.72 -14.04
N ARG A 169 -15.84 23.97 -13.67
CA ARG A 169 -14.73 24.63 -12.97
C ARG A 169 -14.86 24.46 -11.45
N GLY A 170 -13.69 24.41 -10.79
CA GLY A 170 -13.60 24.34 -9.33
C GLY A 170 -13.85 22.93 -8.75
N ILE A 171 -13.62 22.79 -7.46
CA ILE A 171 -13.72 21.50 -6.76
C ILE A 171 -15.16 21.03 -6.70
N THR A 172 -16.12 21.93 -6.47
CA THR A 172 -17.56 21.60 -6.43
C THR A 172 -18.03 21.04 -7.76
N GLY A 173 -17.74 21.75 -8.86
CA GLY A 173 -18.10 21.29 -10.21
C GLY A 173 -17.44 19.96 -10.56
N ALA A 174 -16.17 19.76 -10.19
CA ALA A 174 -15.49 18.48 -10.36
C ALA A 174 -16.19 17.35 -9.58
N THR A 175 -16.62 17.63 -8.36
CA THR A 175 -17.33 16.66 -7.52
C THR A 175 -18.68 16.29 -8.14
N ASP A 176 -19.44 17.26 -8.64
CA ASP A 176 -20.73 17.04 -9.26
C ASP A 176 -20.60 16.18 -10.52
N GLU A 177 -19.61 16.45 -11.39
CA GLU A 177 -19.35 15.63 -12.57
C GLU A 177 -18.99 14.18 -12.19
N PHE A 178 -18.16 13.97 -11.15
CA PHE A 178 -17.83 12.63 -10.67
C PHE A 178 -19.05 11.90 -10.10
N LEU A 179 -19.87 12.57 -9.29
CA LEU A 179 -21.08 11.99 -8.71
C LEU A 179 -22.08 11.60 -9.81
N LEU A 180 -22.29 12.45 -10.80
CA LEU A 180 -23.15 12.15 -11.93
C LEU A 180 -22.64 10.95 -12.74
N ALA A 181 -21.37 10.92 -13.07
CA ALA A 181 -20.75 9.81 -13.79
C ALA A 181 -20.85 8.49 -13.00
N ALA A 182 -20.61 8.52 -11.69
CA ALA A 182 -20.75 7.37 -10.80
C ALA A 182 -22.21 6.89 -10.72
N THR A 183 -23.17 7.81 -10.66
CA THR A 183 -24.61 7.51 -10.64
C THR A 183 -25.02 6.77 -11.92
N VAL A 184 -24.63 7.27 -13.10
CA VAL A 184 -24.90 6.59 -14.39
C VAL A 184 -24.28 5.20 -14.42
N GLN A 185 -23.06 5.04 -13.93
CA GLN A 185 -22.41 3.74 -13.90
C GLN A 185 -23.11 2.76 -12.94
N ASN A 186 -23.56 3.23 -11.79
CA ASN A 186 -24.27 2.42 -10.80
C ASN A 186 -25.67 2.03 -11.31
N LEU A 187 -26.40 2.92 -11.94
CA LEU A 187 -27.69 2.62 -12.59
C LEU A 187 -27.53 1.52 -13.66
N ARG A 188 -26.50 1.62 -14.51
CA ARG A 188 -26.22 0.56 -15.50
C ARG A 188 -25.93 -0.79 -14.86
N LYS A 189 -25.18 -0.82 -13.74
CA LYS A 189 -24.94 -2.07 -12.99
C LYS A 189 -26.23 -2.61 -12.38
N LEU A 190 -27.05 -1.74 -11.81
CA LEU A 190 -28.35 -2.11 -11.24
C LEU A 190 -29.27 -2.73 -12.28
N VAL A 191 -29.41 -2.10 -13.45
CA VAL A 191 -30.23 -2.63 -14.56
C VAL A 191 -29.75 -4.02 -14.99
N ARG A 192 -28.43 -4.20 -15.14
CA ARG A 192 -27.86 -5.52 -15.48
C ARG A 192 -28.13 -6.57 -14.40
N PHE A 193 -28.00 -6.19 -13.14
CA PHE A 193 -28.31 -7.06 -12.01
C PHE A 193 -29.78 -7.45 -11.98
N LEU A 194 -30.69 -6.52 -12.14
CA LEU A 194 -32.14 -6.79 -12.19
C LEU A 194 -32.49 -7.67 -13.39
N ALA A 195 -31.90 -7.41 -14.56
CA ALA A 195 -32.13 -8.24 -15.75
C ALA A 195 -31.63 -9.70 -15.56
N SER A 196 -30.58 -9.91 -14.77
CA SER A 196 -30.09 -11.25 -14.45
C SER A 196 -30.93 -11.99 -13.40
N CYS A 197 -31.73 -11.24 -12.61
CA CYS A 197 -32.60 -11.80 -11.58
C CYS A 197 -34.04 -12.03 -12.07
N LEU A 198 -34.43 -11.45 -13.22
CA LEU A 198 -35.75 -11.67 -13.81
C LEU A 198 -35.73 -12.94 -14.67
N PRO A 199 -36.75 -13.84 -14.54
CA PRO A 199 -36.88 -14.95 -15.46
C PRO A 199 -37.06 -14.42 -16.89
N ILE A 200 -36.29 -14.94 -17.84
CA ILE A 200 -36.45 -14.59 -19.26
C ILE A 200 -37.85 -15.04 -19.67
N PRO A 201 -38.74 -14.11 -20.09
CA PRO A 201 -40.06 -14.54 -20.58
C PRO A 201 -39.84 -15.45 -21.80
N ALA A 202 -40.38 -16.65 -21.74
CA ALA A 202 -40.38 -17.58 -22.84
C ALA A 202 -41.13 -16.92 -24.01
N GLY A 203 -40.38 -16.43 -25.03
CA GLY A 203 -41.01 -15.89 -26.22
C GLY A 203 -40.43 -14.62 -26.83
N CYS A 204 -39.29 -14.09 -26.38
CA CYS A 204 -38.60 -13.03 -27.13
C CYS A 204 -37.59 -13.64 -28.12
N PRO A 205 -37.77 -13.54 -29.42
CA PRO A 205 -36.72 -13.90 -30.39
C PRO A 205 -35.53 -12.94 -30.26
N ALA A 206 -34.32 -13.49 -30.41
CA ALA A 206 -33.05 -12.77 -30.35
C ALA A 206 -32.88 -11.76 -31.50
#